data_db6bb471c0617c503eca402121b3f216
#
_entry.id   db6bb471c0617c503eca402121b3f216
#
_cell.length_a   1.000
_cell.length_b   1.000
_cell.length_c   1.000
_cell.angle_alpha   90.00
_cell.angle_beta   90.00
_cell.angle_gamma   90.00
#
_symmetry.space_group_name_H-M   'P 1'
#
loop_
_entity.id
_entity.type
_entity.pdbx_description
1 polymer ?
#
loop_
_entity_poly.entity_id
_entity_poly.type
_entity_poly.pdbx_seq_one_letter_code
_entity_poly.pdbx_strand_id
1 'polypeptide(L)'
;MKNCYYLCMLFLVTFVCTNCEPNNPHVDYKEGEVNQIILSVEDKETLDIIFQHVESTKANDLLNDAEAKCVSFIVRSKTDLQQLAPKRVNVPDLDFENYSLVWCVYESPYLTAKVTSYRMFMQKDGVAQLNVDYKCTSIAAAFGENCHYALFDIPSAAIKYINVDCVQESRNSNN
;
A
#
# COMPACT_ATOMS: atom_id res chain seq x y z
N MET A 1 45.33 45.08 -29.19
CA MET A 1 43.95 44.92 -28.69
C MET A 1 43.32 43.83 -29.53
N LYS A 2 43.19 42.61 -28.98
CA LYS A 2 42.63 41.45 -29.67
C LYS A 2 41.26 41.15 -29.07
N ASN A 3 40.20 41.40 -29.85
CA ASN A 3 38.83 41.08 -29.46
C ASN A 3 38.64 39.57 -29.63
N CYS A 4 38.36 38.92 -28.51
CA CYS A 4 38.00 37.52 -28.48
C CYS A 4 36.48 37.44 -28.45
N TYR A 5 35.86 37.11 -29.61
CA TYR A 5 34.43 36.83 -29.67
C TYR A 5 34.19 35.41 -29.21
N TYR A 6 33.62 35.28 -28.01
CA TYR A 6 33.06 34.01 -27.55
C TYR A 6 31.73 33.77 -28.23
N LEU A 7 31.73 32.87 -29.17
CA LEU A 7 30.55 32.34 -29.83
C LEU A 7 29.89 31.37 -28.85
N CYS A 8 28.88 31.86 -28.07
CA CYS A 8 28.01 31.00 -27.30
C CYS A 8 27.10 30.24 -28.25
N MET A 9 27.47 29.01 -28.59
CA MET A 9 26.55 28.06 -29.21
C MET A 9 25.51 27.63 -28.17
N LEU A 10 24.34 28.21 -28.28
CA LEU A 10 23.16 27.80 -27.53
C LEU A 10 22.67 26.47 -28.12
N PHE A 11 23.05 25.36 -27.54
CA PHE A 11 22.42 24.07 -27.83
C PHE A 11 21.03 24.09 -27.23
N LEU A 12 20.05 24.43 -28.05
CA LEU A 12 18.65 24.20 -27.74
C LEU A 12 18.40 22.70 -27.84
N VAL A 13 18.61 22.01 -26.73
CA VAL A 13 18.13 20.63 -26.58
C VAL A 13 16.63 20.71 -26.43
N THR A 14 15.92 20.60 -27.54
CA THR A 14 14.51 20.31 -27.56
C THR A 14 14.32 18.92 -26.92
N PHE A 15 14.08 18.86 -25.64
CA PHE A 15 13.49 17.68 -25.03
C PHE A 15 12.10 17.49 -25.65
N VAL A 16 12.03 16.70 -26.70
CA VAL A 16 10.79 16.08 -27.10
C VAL A 16 10.48 15.09 -25.98
N CYS A 17 9.71 15.56 -25.00
CA CYS A 17 8.99 14.67 -24.10
C CYS A 17 7.98 13.92 -24.97
N THR A 18 8.43 12.86 -25.64
CA THR A 18 7.50 11.82 -26.02
C THR A 18 6.93 11.32 -24.71
N ASN A 19 5.68 11.67 -24.44
CA ASN A 19 4.84 10.95 -23.50
C ASN A 19 4.71 9.52 -24.03
N CYS A 20 5.76 8.73 -23.86
CA CYS A 20 5.62 7.31 -23.79
C CYS A 20 4.95 7.06 -22.43
N GLU A 21 3.61 7.17 -22.39
CA GLU A 21 2.88 6.38 -21.43
C GLU A 21 3.41 4.96 -21.64
N PRO A 22 4.00 4.34 -20.61
CA PRO A 22 4.34 2.93 -20.73
C PRO A 22 3.03 2.27 -21.15
N ASN A 23 3.05 1.54 -22.27
CA ASN A 23 1.96 0.66 -22.66
C ASN A 23 1.80 -0.37 -21.53
N ASN A 24 1.17 0.04 -20.44
CA ASN A 24 0.69 -0.89 -19.46
C ASN A 24 -0.35 -1.71 -20.20
N PRO A 25 -0.18 -3.02 -20.31
CA PRO A 25 -1.19 -3.88 -20.89
C PRO A 25 -2.49 -3.53 -20.18
N HIS A 26 -3.52 -3.24 -20.97
CA HIS A 26 -4.85 -2.99 -20.43
C HIS A 26 -5.27 -4.28 -19.74
N VAL A 27 -5.12 -4.31 -18.42
CA VAL A 27 -5.55 -5.45 -17.62
C VAL A 27 -7.04 -5.26 -17.38
N ASP A 28 -7.83 -6.17 -17.94
CA ASP A 28 -9.27 -6.18 -17.73
C ASP A 28 -9.56 -6.46 -16.25
N TYR A 29 -10.35 -5.60 -15.64
CA TYR A 29 -10.87 -5.80 -14.29
C TYR A 29 -12.34 -5.39 -14.24
N LYS A 30 -13.08 -5.95 -13.29
CA LYS A 30 -14.47 -5.61 -13.04
C LYS A 30 -14.56 -4.54 -11.96
N GLU A 31 -15.31 -3.46 -12.23
CA GLU A 31 -15.66 -2.47 -11.22
C GLU A 31 -16.51 -3.11 -10.11
N GLY A 32 -16.30 -2.70 -8.88
CA GLY A 32 -17.03 -3.16 -7.71
C GLY A 32 -16.15 -3.75 -6.63
N GLU A 33 -16.76 -4.45 -5.70
CA GLU A 33 -16.05 -5.08 -4.59
C GLU A 33 -15.16 -6.22 -5.08
N VAL A 34 -13.91 -6.24 -4.60
CA VAL A 34 -12.90 -7.25 -4.92
C VAL A 34 -12.85 -8.28 -3.81
N ASN A 35 -12.93 -9.55 -4.15
CA ASN A 35 -12.88 -10.63 -3.18
C ASN A 35 -11.52 -10.72 -2.50
N GLN A 36 -11.51 -11.00 -1.21
CA GLN A 36 -10.30 -11.41 -0.53
C GLN A 36 -10.01 -12.88 -0.77
N ILE A 37 -8.74 -13.19 -0.97
CA ILE A 37 -8.23 -14.56 -1.05
C ILE A 37 -7.89 -15.04 0.35
N ILE A 38 -8.35 -16.22 0.69
CA ILE A 38 -8.00 -16.87 1.95
C ILE A 38 -6.60 -17.47 1.81
N LEU A 39 -5.68 -16.93 2.58
CA LEU A 39 -4.30 -17.42 2.65
C LEU A 39 -4.25 -18.79 3.33
N SER A 40 -3.28 -19.62 2.94
CA SER A 40 -2.93 -20.80 3.72
C SER A 40 -2.48 -20.39 5.13
N VAL A 41 -2.51 -21.32 6.07
CA VAL A 41 -2.05 -21.04 7.45
C VAL A 41 -0.56 -20.66 7.45
N GLU A 42 0.25 -21.38 6.67
CA GLU A 42 1.71 -21.15 6.57
C GLU A 42 2.03 -19.79 5.96
N ASP A 43 1.36 -19.43 4.86
CA ASP A 43 1.55 -18.11 4.21
C ASP A 43 1.14 -16.99 5.15
N LYS A 44 0.00 -17.16 5.85
CA LYS A 44 -0.49 -16.18 6.80
C LYS A 44 0.50 -15.98 7.95
N GLU A 45 1.01 -17.05 8.57
CA GLU A 45 1.99 -16.96 9.65
C GLU A 45 3.26 -16.23 9.18
N THR A 46 3.71 -16.52 7.96
CA THR A 46 4.87 -15.85 7.38
C THR A 46 4.63 -14.37 7.13
N LEU A 47 3.47 -14.01 6.57
CA LEU A 47 3.09 -12.62 6.35
C LEU A 47 2.89 -11.87 7.67
N ASP A 48 2.33 -12.50 8.70
CA ASP A 48 2.22 -11.91 10.04
C ASP A 48 3.59 -11.51 10.59
N ILE A 49 4.62 -12.37 10.43
CA ILE A 49 6.01 -12.03 10.82
C ILE A 49 6.54 -10.83 10.03
N ILE A 50 6.31 -10.81 8.72
CA ILE A 50 6.79 -9.73 7.85
C ILE A 50 6.13 -8.40 8.25
N PHE A 51 4.81 -8.37 8.38
CA PHE A 51 4.10 -7.11 8.66
C PHE A 51 4.24 -6.64 10.11
N GLN A 52 4.43 -7.53 11.08
CA GLN A 52 4.87 -7.15 12.43
C GLN A 52 6.27 -6.49 12.41
N HIS A 53 7.18 -6.98 11.57
CA HIS A 53 8.48 -6.34 11.40
C HIS A 53 8.35 -4.95 10.77
N VAL A 54 7.52 -4.78 9.74
CA VAL A 54 7.25 -3.47 9.12
C VAL A 54 6.63 -2.51 10.13
N GLU A 55 5.63 -2.95 10.88
CA GLU A 55 4.99 -2.15 11.94
C GLU A 55 6.02 -1.64 12.95
N SER A 56 6.88 -2.51 13.45
CA SER A 56 7.87 -2.17 14.46
C SER A 56 9.05 -1.30 13.98
N THR A 57 9.31 -1.28 12.66
CA THR A 57 10.52 -0.63 12.11
C THR A 57 10.27 0.53 11.18
N LYS A 58 9.10 0.61 10.55
CA LYS A 58 8.82 1.57 9.47
C LYS A 58 7.49 2.33 9.61
N ALA A 59 6.55 1.84 10.41
CA ALA A 59 5.20 2.38 10.43
C ALA A 59 5.16 3.88 10.77
N ASN A 60 5.90 4.29 11.77
CA ASN A 60 5.97 5.68 12.20
C ASN A 60 6.52 6.60 11.09
N ASP A 61 7.61 6.19 10.43
CA ASP A 61 8.19 6.98 9.34
C ASP A 61 7.22 7.11 8.16
N LEU A 62 6.53 6.01 7.79
CA LEU A 62 5.57 6.00 6.69
C LEU A 62 4.38 6.92 6.93
N LEU A 63 3.86 7.00 8.16
CA LEU A 63 2.78 7.90 8.52
C LEU A 63 3.23 9.36 8.59
N ASN A 64 4.43 9.62 9.13
CA ASN A 64 4.99 10.97 9.21
C ASN A 64 5.26 11.56 7.82
N ASP A 65 5.84 10.76 6.91
CA ASP A 65 6.15 11.19 5.55
C ASP A 65 4.88 11.46 4.73
N ALA A 66 3.79 10.76 5.01
CA ALA A 66 2.54 10.91 4.28
C ALA A 66 1.65 12.07 4.76
N GLU A 67 1.97 12.70 5.90
CA GLU A 67 1.10 13.69 6.57
C GLU A 67 -0.33 13.17 6.80
N ALA A 68 -0.52 11.86 6.80
CA ALA A 68 -1.81 11.17 6.84
C ALA A 68 -1.87 10.19 8.01
N LYS A 69 -3.08 10.03 8.57
CA LYS A 69 -3.32 9.05 9.65
C LYS A 69 -3.46 7.62 9.16
N CYS A 70 -3.50 7.42 7.86
CA CYS A 70 -3.62 6.11 7.22
C CYS A 70 -3.04 6.16 5.82
N VAL A 71 -2.19 5.22 5.50
CA VAL A 71 -1.59 5.05 4.18
C VAL A 71 -1.67 3.60 3.75
N SER A 72 -1.80 3.36 2.45
CA SER A 72 -1.87 2.01 1.89
C SER A 72 -0.82 1.80 0.81
N PHE A 73 -0.40 0.55 0.68
CA PHE A 73 0.64 0.13 -0.25
C PHE A 73 0.25 -1.17 -0.94
N ILE A 74 0.75 -1.34 -2.17
CA ILE A 74 0.61 -2.57 -2.93
C ILE A 74 1.98 -3.24 -3.02
N VAL A 75 2.04 -4.51 -2.63
CA VAL A 75 3.17 -5.38 -2.95
C VAL A 75 2.90 -6.00 -4.30
N ARG A 76 3.75 -5.69 -5.28
CA ARG A 76 3.53 -6.06 -6.70
C ARG A 76 4.31 -7.27 -7.14
N SER A 77 5.26 -7.71 -6.31
CA SER A 77 6.15 -8.82 -6.65
C SER A 77 6.71 -9.50 -5.41
N LYS A 78 7.21 -10.71 -5.63
CA LYS A 78 7.98 -11.44 -4.59
C LYS A 78 9.21 -10.65 -4.14
N THR A 79 9.84 -9.90 -5.05
CA THR A 79 10.99 -9.03 -4.74
C THR A 79 10.60 -7.90 -3.79
N ASP A 80 9.46 -7.25 -4.03
CA ASP A 80 8.96 -6.21 -3.13
C ASP A 80 8.68 -6.77 -1.73
N LEU A 81 8.03 -7.94 -1.67
CA LEU A 81 7.76 -8.62 -0.41
C LEU A 81 9.05 -8.99 0.33
N GLN A 82 10.09 -9.42 -0.40
CA GLN A 82 11.39 -9.75 0.17
C GLN A 82 12.09 -8.53 0.78
N GLN A 83 11.88 -7.33 0.23
CA GLN A 83 12.43 -6.08 0.78
C GLN A 83 11.76 -5.64 2.09
N LEU A 84 10.51 -6.07 2.31
CA LEU A 84 9.79 -5.85 3.56
C LEU A 84 10.14 -6.87 4.63
N ALA A 85 10.54 -8.07 4.22
CA ALA A 85 10.80 -9.18 5.12
C ALA A 85 12.08 -8.97 5.96
N PRO A 86 12.09 -9.40 7.23
CA PRO A 86 13.32 -9.45 8.00
C PRO A 86 14.31 -10.44 7.38
N LYS A 87 15.60 -10.19 7.59
CA LYS A 87 16.65 -11.08 7.09
C LYS A 87 16.38 -12.53 7.56
N ARG A 88 16.48 -13.49 6.64
CA ARG A 88 16.29 -14.93 6.84
C ARG A 88 14.84 -15.42 6.89
N VAL A 89 13.85 -14.57 6.65
CA VAL A 89 12.48 -15.01 6.42
C VAL A 89 12.31 -15.32 4.94
N ASN A 90 11.88 -16.56 4.65
CA ASN A 90 11.49 -16.94 3.30
C ASN A 90 10.09 -16.40 3.03
N VAL A 91 9.95 -15.56 2.03
CA VAL A 91 8.63 -15.02 1.66
C VAL A 91 7.80 -16.08 0.93
N PRO A 92 6.47 -16.07 1.14
CA PRO A 92 5.57 -16.99 0.46
C PRO A 92 5.59 -16.78 -1.06
N ASP A 93 5.28 -17.83 -1.79
CA ASP A 93 5.22 -17.81 -3.26
C ASP A 93 3.80 -17.46 -3.71
N LEU A 94 3.45 -16.19 -3.56
CA LEU A 94 2.14 -15.67 -3.96
C LEU A 94 2.11 -15.40 -5.48
N ASP A 95 0.96 -15.67 -6.08
CA ASP A 95 0.71 -15.42 -7.50
C ASP A 95 0.38 -13.92 -7.73
N PHE A 96 1.42 -13.09 -7.84
CA PHE A 96 1.28 -11.65 -8.08
C PHE A 96 0.78 -11.29 -9.49
N GLU A 97 0.70 -12.25 -10.43
CA GLU A 97 0.12 -12.03 -11.75
C GLU A 97 -1.41 -11.93 -11.65
N ASN A 98 -2.02 -12.69 -10.73
CA ASN A 98 -3.46 -12.75 -10.55
C ASN A 98 -3.95 -12.05 -9.27
N TYR A 99 -3.09 -11.87 -8.27
CA TYR A 99 -3.47 -11.33 -6.97
C TYR A 99 -2.68 -10.08 -6.58
N SER A 100 -3.28 -9.27 -5.74
CA SER A 100 -2.64 -8.11 -5.13
C SER A 100 -2.58 -8.27 -3.62
N LEU A 101 -1.38 -8.22 -3.07
CA LEU A 101 -1.18 -8.10 -1.63
C LEU A 101 -1.19 -6.61 -1.27
N VAL A 102 -2.23 -6.18 -0.60
CA VAL A 102 -2.42 -4.79 -0.17
C VAL A 102 -2.26 -4.73 1.33
N TRP A 103 -1.49 -3.76 1.81
CA TRP A 103 -1.32 -3.51 3.22
C TRP A 103 -1.49 -2.02 3.53
N CYS A 104 -1.94 -1.70 4.73
CA CYS A 104 -2.06 -0.34 5.22
C CYS A 104 -1.39 -0.19 6.59
N VAL A 105 -0.91 1.03 6.83
CA VAL A 105 -0.48 1.49 8.15
C VAL A 105 -1.43 2.58 8.57
N TYR A 106 -1.92 2.52 9.78
CA TYR A 106 -2.84 3.51 10.32
C TYR A 106 -2.53 3.83 11.78
N GLU A 107 -2.75 5.10 12.14
CA GLU A 107 -2.64 5.56 13.50
C GLU A 107 -3.95 5.28 14.24
N SER A 108 -3.84 4.67 15.41
CA SER A 108 -4.96 4.46 16.33
C SER A 108 -4.74 5.26 17.61
N PRO A 109 -5.76 5.89 18.20
CA PRO A 109 -5.67 6.55 19.50
C PRO A 109 -5.43 5.58 20.67
N TYR A 110 -5.25 4.29 20.36
CA TYR A 110 -5.01 3.23 21.33
C TYR A 110 -3.94 2.29 20.79
N LEU A 111 -3.11 1.75 21.67
CA LEU A 111 -1.99 0.83 21.30
C LEU A 111 -2.46 -0.44 20.60
N THR A 112 -3.73 -0.84 20.80
CA THR A 112 -4.26 -2.03 20.15
C THR A 112 -5.57 -1.71 19.45
N ALA A 113 -5.55 -1.86 18.15
CA ALA A 113 -6.73 -1.80 17.31
C ALA A 113 -6.91 -3.16 16.60
N LYS A 114 -8.14 -3.57 16.44
CA LYS A 114 -8.51 -4.77 15.69
C LYS A 114 -9.31 -4.33 14.47
N VAL A 115 -8.82 -4.67 13.28
CA VAL A 115 -9.58 -4.46 12.06
C VAL A 115 -10.81 -5.37 12.09
N THR A 116 -11.97 -4.77 11.85
CA THR A 116 -13.27 -5.43 11.81
C THR A 116 -13.75 -5.63 10.38
N SER A 117 -13.34 -4.75 9.48
CA SER A 117 -13.61 -4.84 8.05
C SER A 117 -12.41 -4.32 7.25
N TYR A 118 -12.05 -5.02 6.19
CA TYR A 118 -10.99 -4.64 5.28
C TYR A 118 -11.45 -4.98 3.86
N ARG A 119 -11.98 -4.00 3.15
CA ARG A 119 -12.64 -4.21 1.86
C ARG A 119 -12.06 -3.29 0.80
N MET A 120 -11.86 -3.82 -0.38
CA MET A 120 -11.39 -3.09 -1.54
C MET A 120 -12.46 -3.04 -2.62
N PHE A 121 -12.61 -1.88 -3.24
CA PHE A 121 -13.52 -1.65 -4.36
C PHE A 121 -12.73 -1.07 -5.53
N MET A 122 -12.82 -1.70 -6.69
CA MET A 122 -12.29 -1.13 -7.92
C MET A 122 -13.27 -0.14 -8.53
N GLN A 123 -12.75 1.02 -8.84
CA GLN A 123 -13.44 2.08 -9.56
C GLN A 123 -12.91 2.16 -10.99
N LYS A 124 -13.44 3.11 -11.77
CA LYS A 124 -12.92 3.40 -13.11
C LYS A 124 -11.44 3.78 -13.09
N ASP A 125 -10.80 3.58 -14.25
CA ASP A 125 -9.44 4.03 -14.50
C ASP A 125 -8.35 3.43 -13.59
N GLY A 126 -8.62 2.27 -12.98
CA GLY A 126 -7.67 1.56 -12.13
C GLY A 126 -7.50 2.17 -10.74
N VAL A 127 -8.48 2.94 -10.28
CA VAL A 127 -8.51 3.45 -8.92
C VAL A 127 -9.11 2.40 -7.99
N ALA A 128 -8.39 2.03 -6.94
CA ALA A 128 -8.91 1.18 -5.86
C ALA A 128 -9.27 2.06 -4.66
N GLN A 129 -10.43 1.79 -4.07
CA GLN A 129 -10.83 2.34 -2.78
C GLN A 129 -10.70 1.25 -1.72
N LEU A 130 -9.83 1.45 -0.74
CA LEU A 130 -9.64 0.55 0.40
C LEU A 130 -10.35 1.14 1.61
N ASN A 131 -11.33 0.42 2.14
CA ASN A 131 -12.05 0.79 3.35
C ASN A 131 -11.59 -0.10 4.50
N VAL A 132 -11.13 0.53 5.58
CA VAL A 132 -10.59 -0.13 6.77
C VAL A 132 -11.40 0.31 7.97
N ASP A 133 -12.25 -0.57 8.48
CA ASP A 133 -12.98 -0.33 9.73
C ASP A 133 -12.23 -1.02 10.87
N TYR A 134 -11.97 -0.31 11.96
CA TYR A 134 -11.27 -0.87 13.10
C TYR A 134 -11.92 -0.50 14.43
N LYS A 135 -11.77 -1.38 15.41
CA LYS A 135 -12.25 -1.21 16.76
C LYS A 135 -11.10 -1.19 17.74
N CYS A 136 -11.08 -0.20 18.61
CA CYS A 136 -10.09 -0.13 19.67
C CYS A 136 -10.44 -1.10 20.80
N THR A 137 -9.51 -1.96 21.16
CA THR A 137 -9.72 -3.02 22.16
C THR A 137 -9.12 -2.69 23.53
N SER A 138 -8.23 -1.70 23.59
CA SER A 138 -7.57 -1.26 24.83
C SER A 138 -8.20 0.02 25.39
N ILE A 139 -8.12 0.21 26.72
CA ILE A 139 -8.52 1.43 27.43
C ILE A 139 -7.31 2.37 27.61
N ALA A 140 -6.09 1.88 27.36
CA ALA A 140 -4.89 2.69 27.49
C ALA A 140 -4.87 3.77 26.40
N ALA A 141 -4.96 5.03 26.82
CA ALA A 141 -4.84 6.18 25.92
C ALA A 141 -3.37 6.37 25.54
N ALA A 142 -2.93 5.66 24.52
CA ALA A 142 -1.63 5.87 23.91
C ALA A 142 -1.80 5.66 22.40
N PHE A 143 -1.30 6.59 21.61
CA PHE A 143 -1.28 6.42 20.16
C PHE A 143 -0.37 5.25 19.79
N GLY A 144 -0.77 4.50 18.80
CA GLY A 144 -0.01 3.40 18.25
C GLY A 144 -0.24 3.27 16.76
N GLU A 145 0.82 2.96 16.06
CA GLU A 145 0.77 2.59 14.66
C GLU A 145 0.38 1.12 14.57
N ASN A 146 -0.50 0.82 13.63
CA ASN A 146 -0.98 -0.53 13.39
C ASN A 146 -0.85 -0.85 11.90
N CYS A 147 -0.56 -2.10 11.60
CA CYS A 147 -0.48 -2.59 10.24
C CYS A 147 -1.52 -3.68 10.00
N HIS A 148 -2.14 -3.66 8.83
CA HIS A 148 -3.04 -4.71 8.39
C HIS A 148 -2.82 -5.01 6.91
N TYR A 149 -3.02 -6.25 6.50
CA TYR A 149 -2.86 -6.68 5.11
C TYR A 149 -3.93 -7.67 4.69
N ALA A 150 -4.17 -7.75 3.38
CA ALA A 150 -4.98 -8.79 2.76
C ALA A 150 -4.54 -9.05 1.32
N LEU A 151 -4.79 -10.27 0.85
CA LEU A 151 -4.62 -10.66 -0.54
C LEU A 151 -5.96 -10.53 -1.26
N PHE A 152 -5.97 -9.85 -2.41
CA PHE A 152 -7.17 -9.59 -3.20
C PHE A 152 -7.11 -10.26 -4.56
N ASP A 153 -8.26 -10.73 -5.02
CA ASP A 153 -8.46 -11.39 -6.32
C ASP A 153 -8.48 -10.36 -7.46
N ILE A 154 -7.37 -9.71 -7.67
CA ILE A 154 -7.14 -8.75 -8.75
C ILE A 154 -5.65 -8.62 -9.02
N PRO A 155 -5.21 -8.61 -10.30
CA PRO A 155 -3.83 -8.35 -10.66
C PRO A 155 -3.34 -6.99 -10.16
N SER A 156 -2.15 -6.93 -9.58
CA SER A 156 -1.59 -5.67 -9.09
C SER A 156 -1.38 -4.63 -10.20
N ALA A 157 -1.20 -5.08 -11.45
CA ALA A 157 -1.10 -4.23 -12.63
C ALA A 157 -2.40 -3.49 -12.96
N ALA A 158 -3.56 -3.99 -12.53
CA ALA A 158 -4.86 -3.34 -12.70
C ALA A 158 -5.04 -2.13 -11.77
N ILE A 159 -4.27 -2.05 -10.69
CA ILE A 159 -4.40 -1.00 -9.68
C ILE A 159 -3.34 0.10 -9.94
N LYS A 160 -3.77 1.27 -10.38
CA LYS A 160 -2.91 2.44 -10.56
C LYS A 160 -2.72 3.22 -9.27
N TYR A 161 -3.81 3.42 -8.54
CA TYR A 161 -3.85 4.18 -7.28
C TYR A 161 -4.71 3.47 -6.25
N ILE A 162 -4.35 3.61 -4.98
CA ILE A 162 -5.21 3.21 -3.86
C ILE A 162 -5.53 4.46 -3.05
N ASN A 163 -6.83 4.73 -2.89
CA ASN A 163 -7.34 5.62 -1.86
C ASN A 163 -7.67 4.78 -0.64
N VAL A 164 -7.30 5.25 0.54
CA VAL A 164 -7.58 4.54 1.78
C VAL A 164 -8.48 5.39 2.68
N ASP A 165 -9.49 4.77 3.25
CA ASP A 165 -10.36 5.36 4.26
C ASP A 165 -10.35 4.45 5.49
N CYS A 166 -9.88 5.00 6.61
CA CYS A 166 -9.81 4.29 7.87
C CYS A 166 -10.82 4.89 8.85
N VAL A 167 -11.79 4.09 9.24
CA VAL A 167 -12.87 4.50 10.15
C VAL A 167 -12.80 3.74 11.45
N GLN A 168 -12.72 4.48 12.56
CA GLN A 168 -12.88 3.89 13.88
C GLN A 168 -14.36 3.66 14.17
N GLU A 169 -14.73 2.41 14.40
CA GLU A 169 -16.08 2.10 14.90
C GLU A 169 -16.32 2.74 16.26
N SER A 170 -17.41 3.48 16.38
CA SER A 170 -17.84 4.02 17.68
C SER A 170 -18.12 2.86 18.64
N ARG A 171 -17.65 2.97 19.87
CA ARG A 171 -18.11 2.08 20.96
C ARG A 171 -19.59 2.30 21.09
N ASN A 172 -20.40 1.34 20.68
CA ASN A 172 -21.81 1.35 21.06
C ASN A 172 -21.86 1.33 22.58
N SER A 173 -22.24 2.45 23.17
CA SER A 173 -22.56 2.59 24.60
C SER A 173 -23.94 1.95 24.86
N ASN A 174 -24.06 0.68 24.51
CA ASN A 174 -25.21 -0.11 24.94
C ASN A 174 -24.79 -0.89 26.19
N ASN A 175 -25.04 -0.27 27.33
CA ASN A 175 -25.32 -0.91 28.60
C ASN A 175 -26.73 -0.52 29.02
#